data_dc17b1e2f7de76afa98819ed00bd97d7
#
_entry.id   dc17b1e2f7de76afa98819ed00bd97d7
#
_cell.length_a   1.000
_cell.length_b   1.000
_cell.length_c   1.000
_cell.angle_alpha   90.00
_cell.angle_beta   90.00
_cell.angle_gamma   90.00
#
_symmetry.space_group_name_H-M   'P 1'
#
loop_
_entity.id
_entity.type
_entity.pdbx_description
1 polymer ?
#
loop_
_entity_poly.entity_id
_entity_poly.type
_entity_poly.pdbx_seq_one_letter_code
_entity_poly.pdbx_strand_id
1 'polypeptide(L)'
;MLKHFIQCLAVMLIVMLVTVFAAVPVMAADLRGGDTITVASGEVVDDDLYVAGSDIIIDGTVNGDIFGAGQTLTINGTVNGGVSFAGQTLTVNGEITHGVRLVGQTINVSGNIGRDLVAVGSDTKVTSTAKIGSDLVLAVGTARVDGDINGNIIGGAGEVTVTKRVGGNIKLEADKLTIASTANIQGNLTYTSENEANIQPGAQIGGTTTHKLPKVKEPAGPFADIGGKVIAFLMTLLVGIVIILIAPRRAAAVATSLRQKPWLSLGWGAIILFATPIAAIITFITVVGVPVGLIGLTLYGIAIYLSQIAIGLFIGYWIIRSFSKVESRGVLVGALALGFAILTLLKLIPYIGFPLWLTTVLFGIGAMALSVKTLRVKVQQPEPASS
;
A
#
# COMPACT_ATOMS: atom_id res chain seq x y z
N MET A 1 -1.29 19.94 -44.24
CA MET A 1 -2.04 19.01 -43.38
C MET A 1 -1.47 18.94 -41.96
N LEU A 2 -0.19 18.67 -41.76
CA LEU A 2 0.43 18.54 -40.40
C LEU A 2 0.30 19.83 -39.54
N LYS A 3 0.42 21.01 -40.13
CA LYS A 3 0.31 22.30 -39.43
C LYS A 3 -1.12 22.57 -38.90
N HIS A 4 -2.13 22.22 -39.67
CA HIS A 4 -3.54 22.32 -39.24
C HIS A 4 -3.89 21.25 -38.18
N PHE A 5 -3.33 20.05 -38.28
CA PHE A 5 -3.50 19.01 -37.27
C PHE A 5 -2.92 19.43 -35.92
N ILE A 6 -1.72 20.00 -35.90
CA ILE A 6 -1.06 20.52 -34.67
C ILE A 6 -1.87 21.70 -34.10
N GLN A 7 -2.42 22.57 -34.93
CA GLN A 7 -3.27 23.68 -34.47
C GLN A 7 -4.58 23.16 -33.84
N CYS A 8 -5.26 22.21 -34.51
CA CYS A 8 -6.45 21.58 -33.92
C CYS A 8 -6.19 20.86 -32.60
N LEU A 9 -5.05 20.15 -32.51
CA LEU A 9 -4.65 19.48 -31.28
C LEU A 9 -4.35 20.49 -30.17
N ALA A 10 -3.67 21.59 -30.48
CA ALA A 10 -3.38 22.66 -29.52
C ALA A 10 -4.66 23.36 -29.03
N VAL A 11 -5.61 23.65 -29.93
CA VAL A 11 -6.91 24.22 -29.56
C VAL A 11 -7.70 23.24 -28.70
N MET A 12 -7.73 21.97 -29.06
CA MET A 12 -8.40 20.92 -28.26
C MET A 12 -7.80 20.79 -26.87
N LEU A 13 -6.46 20.86 -26.76
CA LEU A 13 -5.74 20.84 -25.48
C LEU A 13 -6.02 22.08 -24.63
N ILE A 14 -6.09 23.26 -25.25
CA ILE A 14 -6.44 24.52 -24.58
C ILE A 14 -7.90 24.48 -24.10
N VAL A 15 -8.83 24.01 -24.94
CA VAL A 15 -10.25 23.84 -24.56
C VAL A 15 -10.38 22.84 -23.42
N MET A 16 -9.67 21.72 -23.46
CA MET A 16 -9.64 20.74 -22.38
C MET A 16 -9.04 21.32 -21.10
N LEU A 17 -7.96 22.11 -21.19
CA LEU A 17 -7.36 22.80 -20.06
C LEU A 17 -8.32 23.85 -19.47
N VAL A 18 -8.97 24.65 -20.30
CA VAL A 18 -9.96 25.66 -19.87
C VAL A 18 -11.19 25.01 -19.22
N THR A 19 -11.68 23.86 -19.75
CA THR A 19 -12.80 23.14 -19.13
C THR A 19 -12.41 22.53 -17.77
N VAL A 20 -11.18 22.08 -17.58
CA VAL A 20 -10.67 21.62 -16.29
C VAL A 20 -10.56 22.76 -15.26
N PHE A 21 -10.17 23.97 -15.71
CA PHE A 21 -10.10 25.16 -14.84
C PHE A 21 -11.45 25.89 -14.66
N ALA A 22 -12.40 25.69 -15.58
CA ALA A 22 -13.76 26.26 -15.47
C ALA A 22 -14.72 25.34 -14.69
N ALA A 23 -14.29 24.15 -14.28
CA ALA A 23 -15.00 23.38 -13.27
C ALA A 23 -15.01 24.21 -11.99
N VAL A 24 -16.12 24.92 -11.74
CA VAL A 24 -16.40 25.54 -10.44
C VAL A 24 -16.18 24.43 -9.42
N PRO A 25 -15.34 24.61 -8.38
CA PRO A 25 -15.26 23.62 -7.31
C PRO A 25 -16.68 23.52 -6.73
N VAL A 26 -17.40 22.48 -7.10
CA VAL A 26 -18.49 21.99 -6.26
C VAL A 26 -17.74 21.56 -5.02
N MET A 27 -17.85 22.35 -3.96
CA MET A 27 -17.33 21.96 -2.64
C MET A 27 -18.28 20.84 -2.17
N ALA A 28 -17.98 19.63 -2.63
CA ALA A 28 -18.66 18.39 -2.27
C ALA A 28 -17.94 17.72 -1.10
N ALA A 29 -17.35 18.52 -0.18
CA ALA A 29 -16.69 18.00 1.00
C ALA A 29 -16.34 19.14 1.96
N ASP A 30 -16.54 18.94 3.25
CA ASP A 30 -16.02 19.82 4.31
C ASP A 30 -14.60 19.35 4.69
N LEU A 31 -13.61 20.22 4.48
CA LEU A 31 -12.21 19.94 4.79
C LEU A 31 -11.78 20.75 6.00
N ARG A 32 -11.43 20.07 7.10
CA ARG A 32 -10.96 20.71 8.34
C ARG A 32 -9.57 20.21 8.71
N GLY A 33 -8.68 21.16 9.00
CA GLY A 33 -7.31 20.88 9.45
C GLY A 33 -6.94 21.78 10.62
N GLY A 34 -6.18 21.25 11.59
CA GLY A 34 -5.75 22.00 12.78
C GLY A 34 -5.36 21.10 13.94
N ASP A 35 -4.93 21.69 15.06
CA ASP A 35 -4.58 20.89 16.23
C ASP A 35 -5.84 20.23 16.83
N THR A 36 -6.90 20.99 17.03
CA THR A 36 -8.19 20.49 17.50
C THR A 36 -9.28 20.83 16.51
N ILE A 37 -10.04 19.83 16.09
CA ILE A 37 -11.17 19.96 15.18
C ILE A 37 -12.41 19.48 15.91
N THR A 38 -13.43 20.34 15.99
CA THR A 38 -14.69 20.04 16.68
C THR A 38 -15.86 20.29 15.74
N VAL A 39 -16.73 19.30 15.62
CA VAL A 39 -18.11 19.47 15.16
C VAL A 39 -18.95 19.59 16.42
N ALA A 40 -19.36 20.81 16.77
CA ALA A 40 -20.00 21.10 18.05
C ALA A 40 -21.42 20.48 18.15
N SER A 41 -21.90 20.27 19.38
CA SER A 41 -23.27 19.81 19.60
C SER A 41 -24.27 20.76 18.95
N GLY A 42 -25.17 20.25 18.09
CA GLY A 42 -26.12 21.04 17.31
C GLY A 42 -25.59 21.56 15.98
N GLU A 43 -24.29 21.44 15.71
CA GLU A 43 -23.72 21.68 14.37
C GLU A 43 -24.07 20.52 13.43
N VAL A 44 -24.43 20.85 12.21
CA VAL A 44 -24.74 19.88 11.15
C VAL A 44 -23.78 20.12 9.98
N VAL A 45 -23.02 19.09 9.61
CA VAL A 45 -22.22 19.06 8.39
C VAL A 45 -23.01 18.27 7.36
N ASP A 46 -23.48 18.93 6.30
CA ASP A 46 -24.37 18.34 5.30
C ASP A 46 -23.62 17.66 4.12
N ASP A 47 -22.35 17.32 4.34
CA ASP A 47 -21.48 16.72 3.32
C ASP A 47 -20.47 15.75 3.95
N ASP A 48 -19.64 15.11 3.09
CA ASP A 48 -18.50 14.34 3.56
C ASP A 48 -17.50 15.22 4.29
N LEU A 49 -17.03 14.74 5.45
CA LEU A 49 -16.11 15.45 6.31
C LEU A 49 -14.71 14.84 6.22
N TYR A 50 -13.75 15.61 5.71
CA TYR A 50 -12.34 15.25 5.68
C TYR A 50 -11.58 15.98 6.76
N VAL A 51 -10.98 15.25 7.70
CA VAL A 51 -10.33 15.84 8.87
C VAL A 51 -8.89 15.36 9.04
N ALA A 52 -7.99 16.30 9.37
CA ALA A 52 -6.62 16.00 9.76
C ALA A 52 -6.16 16.91 10.89
N GLY A 53 -5.88 16.34 12.06
CA GLY A 53 -5.52 17.10 13.26
C GLY A 53 -5.02 16.23 14.40
N SER A 54 -4.63 16.83 15.53
CA SER A 54 -4.26 16.05 16.69
C SER A 54 -5.50 15.47 17.38
N ASP A 55 -6.48 16.32 17.71
CA ASP A 55 -7.70 15.94 18.41
C ASP A 55 -8.92 16.23 17.55
N ILE A 56 -9.72 15.19 17.26
CA ILE A 56 -10.96 15.31 16.49
C ILE A 56 -12.13 14.90 17.38
N ILE A 57 -13.11 15.82 17.55
CA ILE A 57 -14.28 15.64 18.39
C ILE A 57 -15.53 15.89 17.55
N ILE A 58 -16.40 14.89 17.44
CA ILE A 58 -17.66 14.97 16.70
C ILE A 58 -18.81 14.82 17.69
N ASP A 59 -19.32 15.95 18.18
CA ASP A 59 -20.47 15.99 19.09
C ASP A 59 -21.78 16.33 18.35
N GLY A 60 -21.68 16.87 17.14
CA GLY A 60 -22.79 17.23 16.26
C GLY A 60 -23.21 16.10 15.31
N THR A 61 -23.76 16.49 14.16
CA THR A 61 -24.24 15.57 13.12
C THR A 61 -23.42 15.73 11.84
N VAL A 62 -23.00 14.63 11.25
CA VAL A 62 -22.39 14.60 9.91
C VAL A 62 -23.29 13.77 8.99
N ASN A 63 -23.87 14.40 7.95
CA ASN A 63 -24.78 13.75 7.01
C ASN A 63 -24.06 12.99 5.87
N GLY A 64 -22.73 13.03 5.84
CA GLY A 64 -21.86 12.28 4.92
C GLY A 64 -20.93 11.30 5.63
N ASP A 65 -19.92 10.83 4.90
CA ASP A 65 -18.85 9.98 5.42
C ASP A 65 -17.78 10.82 6.14
N ILE A 66 -17.11 10.23 7.12
CA ILE A 66 -15.93 10.84 7.77
C ILE A 66 -14.67 10.12 7.31
N PHE A 67 -13.73 10.87 6.75
CA PHE A 67 -12.41 10.43 6.39
C PHE A 67 -11.35 11.26 7.12
N GLY A 68 -10.43 10.60 7.82
CA GLY A 68 -9.43 11.39 8.51
C GLY A 68 -8.29 10.62 9.14
N ALA A 69 -7.37 11.41 9.68
CA ALA A 69 -6.26 10.92 10.49
C ALA A 69 -5.93 11.93 11.59
N GLY A 70 -5.52 11.41 12.74
CA GLY A 70 -5.16 12.25 13.90
C GLY A 70 -4.59 11.43 15.04
N GLN A 71 -4.29 12.09 16.14
CA GLN A 71 -3.87 11.37 17.33
C GLN A 71 -5.07 10.76 18.05
N THR A 72 -6.11 11.56 18.25
CA THR A 72 -7.36 11.09 18.90
C THR A 72 -8.58 11.36 18.01
N LEU A 73 -9.54 10.45 18.05
CA LEU A 73 -10.88 10.62 17.50
C LEU A 73 -11.89 10.30 18.58
N THR A 74 -12.84 11.18 18.81
CA THR A 74 -14.00 10.94 19.66
C THR A 74 -15.28 11.31 18.92
N ILE A 75 -16.16 10.34 18.71
CA ILE A 75 -17.47 10.53 18.10
C ILE A 75 -18.52 10.29 19.16
N ASN A 76 -19.18 11.36 19.60
CA ASN A 76 -20.31 11.31 20.55
C ASN A 76 -21.64 11.57 19.83
N GLY A 77 -21.61 12.28 18.70
CA GLY A 77 -22.77 12.64 17.90
C GLY A 77 -23.22 11.57 16.93
N THR A 78 -23.85 11.99 15.83
CA THR A 78 -24.43 11.12 14.81
C THR A 78 -23.68 11.28 13.48
N VAL A 79 -23.34 10.15 12.85
CA VAL A 79 -22.81 10.11 11.50
C VAL A 79 -23.77 9.30 10.61
N ASN A 80 -24.45 10.01 9.70
CA ASN A 80 -25.39 9.39 8.75
C ASN A 80 -24.70 8.72 7.54
N GLY A 81 -23.39 8.61 7.59
CA GLY A 81 -22.51 7.89 6.67
C GLY A 81 -21.68 6.84 7.38
N GLY A 82 -20.50 6.56 6.82
CA GLY A 82 -19.47 5.70 7.39
C GLY A 82 -18.31 6.50 7.98
N VAL A 83 -17.41 5.81 8.67
CA VAL A 83 -16.19 6.40 9.24
C VAL A 83 -14.97 5.59 8.80
N SER A 84 -13.97 6.28 8.26
CA SER A 84 -12.66 5.70 7.95
C SER A 84 -11.58 6.59 8.57
N PHE A 85 -10.92 6.09 9.61
CA PHE A 85 -10.00 6.90 10.39
C PHE A 85 -8.76 6.14 10.86
N ALA A 86 -7.62 6.84 10.84
CA ALA A 86 -6.36 6.33 11.39
C ALA A 86 -5.86 7.25 12.52
N GLY A 87 -5.52 6.65 13.67
CA GLY A 87 -5.04 7.43 14.82
C GLY A 87 -4.46 6.58 15.94
N GLN A 88 -4.16 7.21 17.07
CA GLN A 88 -3.65 6.47 18.22
C GLN A 88 -4.80 5.95 19.10
N THR A 89 -5.71 6.82 19.50
CA THR A 89 -6.86 6.47 20.34
C THR A 89 -8.16 6.86 19.65
N LEU A 90 -9.00 5.89 19.38
CA LEU A 90 -10.23 6.05 18.62
C LEU A 90 -11.42 5.62 19.48
N THR A 91 -12.36 6.53 19.71
CA THR A 91 -13.53 6.30 20.56
C THR A 91 -14.80 6.62 19.80
N VAL A 92 -15.71 5.65 19.72
CA VAL A 92 -17.03 5.78 19.11
C VAL A 92 -18.09 5.54 20.17
N ASN A 93 -18.73 6.61 20.63
CA ASN A 93 -19.81 6.60 21.62
C ASN A 93 -21.17 6.83 20.97
N GLY A 94 -21.20 7.53 19.84
CA GLY A 94 -22.39 7.95 19.14
C GLY A 94 -22.98 6.92 18.19
N GLU A 95 -23.80 7.38 17.26
CA GLU A 95 -24.48 6.55 16.28
C GLU A 95 -23.86 6.73 14.88
N ILE A 96 -23.50 5.63 14.21
CA ILE A 96 -22.98 5.62 12.85
C ILE A 96 -23.86 4.69 12.03
N THR A 97 -24.51 5.22 10.98
CA THR A 97 -25.51 4.44 10.21
C THR A 97 -24.89 3.43 9.25
N HIS A 98 -23.69 3.70 8.77
CA HIS A 98 -22.97 2.80 7.85
C HIS A 98 -21.84 2.03 8.56
N GLY A 99 -20.82 1.63 7.78
CA GLY A 99 -19.68 0.86 8.27
C GLY A 99 -18.57 1.75 8.85
N VAL A 100 -17.79 1.18 9.76
CA VAL A 100 -16.68 1.87 10.43
C VAL A 100 -15.38 1.11 10.18
N ARG A 101 -14.34 1.82 9.78
CA ARG A 101 -12.99 1.30 9.54
C ARG A 101 -11.99 2.11 10.35
N LEU A 102 -11.43 1.49 11.36
CA LEU A 102 -10.51 2.13 12.31
C LEU A 102 -9.15 1.43 12.30
N VAL A 103 -8.11 2.24 12.21
CA VAL A 103 -6.72 1.79 12.37
C VAL A 103 -6.10 2.58 13.51
N GLY A 104 -5.77 1.91 14.63
CA GLY A 104 -5.26 2.63 15.81
C GLY A 104 -4.63 1.75 16.86
N GLN A 105 -3.93 2.37 17.82
CA GLN A 105 -3.39 1.62 18.93
C GLN A 105 -4.51 1.13 19.88
N THR A 106 -5.43 2.03 20.23
CA THR A 106 -6.57 1.73 21.10
C THR A 106 -7.87 2.11 20.41
N ILE A 107 -8.80 1.17 20.31
CA ILE A 107 -10.12 1.36 19.69
C ILE A 107 -11.19 1.01 20.72
N ASN A 108 -12.02 1.99 21.08
CA ASN A 108 -13.16 1.82 21.99
C ASN A 108 -14.47 2.09 21.27
N VAL A 109 -15.37 1.16 21.31
CA VAL A 109 -16.71 1.32 20.71
C VAL A 109 -17.76 1.05 21.77
N SER A 110 -18.57 2.07 22.09
CA SER A 110 -19.70 1.98 23.02
C SER A 110 -21.02 2.35 22.35
N GLY A 111 -20.96 2.94 21.17
CA GLY A 111 -22.09 3.39 20.37
C GLY A 111 -22.65 2.31 19.43
N ASN A 112 -23.58 2.73 18.58
CA ASN A 112 -24.23 1.88 17.61
C ASN A 112 -23.59 2.06 16.22
N ILE A 113 -23.25 0.97 15.56
CA ILE A 113 -22.76 0.94 14.19
C ILE A 113 -23.76 0.14 13.36
N GLY A 114 -24.38 0.77 12.37
CA GLY A 114 -25.46 0.19 11.57
C GLY A 114 -25.02 -0.97 10.67
N ARG A 115 -23.75 -1.01 10.28
CA ARG A 115 -23.16 -2.09 9.45
C ARG A 115 -21.93 -2.69 10.12
N ASP A 116 -20.84 -2.82 9.37
CA ASP A 116 -19.62 -3.53 9.77
C ASP A 116 -18.69 -2.63 10.58
N LEU A 117 -17.99 -3.24 11.53
CA LEU A 117 -16.82 -2.65 12.18
C LEU A 117 -15.56 -3.40 11.75
N VAL A 118 -14.62 -2.69 11.14
CA VAL A 118 -13.26 -3.19 10.87
C VAL A 118 -12.30 -2.48 11.81
N ALA A 119 -11.65 -3.24 12.69
CA ALA A 119 -10.69 -2.74 13.66
C ALA A 119 -9.31 -3.36 13.43
N VAL A 120 -8.31 -2.49 13.23
CA VAL A 120 -6.91 -2.88 13.05
C VAL A 120 -6.06 -2.15 14.07
N GLY A 121 -5.31 -2.87 14.90
CA GLY A 121 -4.48 -2.20 15.90
C GLY A 121 -3.96 -3.07 17.04
N SER A 122 -3.70 -2.47 18.21
CA SER A 122 -3.22 -3.22 19.36
C SER A 122 -4.37 -3.70 20.23
N ASP A 123 -5.22 -2.78 20.69
CA ASP A 123 -6.30 -3.09 21.62
C ASP A 123 -7.65 -2.62 21.09
N THR A 124 -8.63 -3.51 21.07
CA THR A 124 -10.00 -3.20 20.67
C THR A 124 -10.99 -3.62 21.74
N LYS A 125 -11.84 -2.69 22.17
CA LYS A 125 -12.92 -2.94 23.13
C LYS A 125 -14.25 -2.53 22.53
N VAL A 126 -15.14 -3.49 22.36
CA VAL A 126 -16.55 -3.29 22.04
C VAL A 126 -17.31 -3.44 23.33
N THR A 127 -17.77 -2.33 23.93
CA THR A 127 -18.36 -2.33 25.26
C THR A 127 -19.75 -2.95 25.29
N SER A 128 -20.30 -3.18 26.49
CA SER A 128 -21.61 -3.83 26.67
C SER A 128 -22.79 -3.04 26.13
N THR A 129 -22.66 -1.76 25.88
CA THR A 129 -23.70 -0.91 25.27
C THR A 129 -23.66 -0.93 23.75
N ALA A 130 -22.53 -1.30 23.17
CA ALA A 130 -22.32 -1.27 21.73
C ALA A 130 -23.16 -2.29 20.99
N LYS A 131 -23.62 -1.89 19.80
CA LYS A 131 -24.31 -2.78 18.84
C LYS A 131 -23.69 -2.62 17.47
N ILE A 132 -23.26 -3.74 16.91
CA ILE A 132 -22.75 -3.80 15.54
C ILE A 132 -23.81 -4.49 14.67
N GLY A 133 -24.31 -3.77 13.68
CA GLY A 133 -25.46 -4.20 12.87
C GLY A 133 -25.14 -5.36 11.91
N SER A 134 -23.88 -5.56 11.56
CA SER A 134 -23.42 -6.64 10.67
C SER A 134 -22.16 -7.29 11.25
N ASP A 135 -21.06 -7.34 10.51
CA ASP A 135 -19.88 -8.10 10.86
C ASP A 135 -18.86 -7.28 11.68
N LEU A 136 -18.14 -7.96 12.56
CA LEU A 136 -16.95 -7.45 13.24
C LEU A 136 -15.70 -8.11 12.64
N VAL A 137 -14.84 -7.30 12.02
CA VAL A 137 -13.56 -7.75 11.43
C VAL A 137 -12.42 -7.26 12.29
N LEU A 138 -11.59 -8.17 12.77
CA LEU A 138 -10.49 -7.91 13.70
C LEU A 138 -9.12 -8.25 13.08
N ALA A 139 -8.17 -7.35 13.24
CA ALA A 139 -6.75 -7.60 13.03
C ALA A 139 -5.97 -6.87 14.14
N VAL A 140 -5.97 -7.42 15.36
CA VAL A 140 -5.57 -6.71 16.58
C VAL A 140 -4.71 -7.59 17.50
N GLY A 141 -3.98 -6.97 18.44
CA GLY A 141 -3.29 -7.71 19.49
C GLY A 141 -4.28 -8.33 20.47
N THR A 142 -5.18 -7.51 21.02
CA THR A 142 -6.20 -7.93 21.99
C THR A 142 -7.58 -7.43 21.59
N ALA A 143 -8.60 -8.26 21.68
CA ALA A 143 -9.99 -7.88 21.48
C ALA A 143 -10.88 -8.32 22.64
N ARG A 144 -11.64 -7.38 23.17
CA ARG A 144 -12.71 -7.68 24.13
C ARG A 144 -14.06 -7.27 23.55
N VAL A 145 -14.90 -8.24 23.30
CA VAL A 145 -16.21 -8.07 22.67
C VAL A 145 -17.30 -8.31 23.73
N ASP A 146 -17.70 -7.23 24.40
CA ASP A 146 -18.76 -7.22 25.40
C ASP A 146 -20.09 -6.73 24.81
N GLY A 147 -20.13 -6.26 23.54
CA GLY A 147 -21.31 -5.75 22.83
C GLY A 147 -22.01 -6.82 21.97
N ASP A 148 -23.17 -6.48 21.45
CA ASP A 148 -23.97 -7.32 20.57
C ASP A 148 -23.47 -7.20 19.12
N ILE A 149 -23.15 -8.32 18.49
CA ILE A 149 -22.77 -8.41 17.08
C ILE A 149 -23.89 -9.15 16.34
N ASN A 150 -24.58 -8.50 15.40
CA ASN A 150 -25.67 -9.15 14.67
C ASN A 150 -25.19 -10.12 13.60
N GLY A 151 -24.01 -9.89 13.00
CA GLY A 151 -23.37 -10.74 12.01
C GLY A 151 -22.29 -11.64 12.60
N ASN A 152 -21.20 -11.77 11.86
CA ASN A 152 -20.08 -12.64 12.16
C ASN A 152 -18.95 -11.89 12.89
N ILE A 153 -18.09 -12.63 13.59
CA ILE A 153 -16.79 -12.16 14.03
C ILE A 153 -15.72 -12.88 13.19
N ILE A 154 -14.88 -12.12 12.48
CA ILE A 154 -13.91 -12.66 11.52
C ILE A 154 -12.56 -11.99 11.73
N GLY A 155 -11.47 -12.74 11.59
CA GLY A 155 -10.14 -12.16 11.53
C GLY A 155 -9.12 -12.84 12.43
N GLY A 156 -8.17 -12.05 12.95
CA GLY A 156 -7.10 -12.54 13.80
C GLY A 156 -6.80 -11.60 14.97
N ALA A 157 -6.40 -12.19 16.09
CA ALA A 157 -5.92 -11.48 17.26
C ALA A 157 -5.01 -12.36 18.12
N GLY A 158 -4.16 -11.76 18.96
CA GLY A 158 -3.42 -12.52 19.96
C GLY A 158 -4.37 -13.09 21.02
N GLU A 159 -5.22 -12.24 21.60
CA GLU A 159 -6.22 -12.65 22.59
C GLU A 159 -7.60 -12.12 22.25
N VAL A 160 -8.63 -12.97 22.29
CA VAL A 160 -10.04 -12.60 22.09
C VAL A 160 -10.90 -13.10 23.23
N THR A 161 -11.71 -12.20 23.79
CA THR A 161 -12.78 -12.56 24.75
C THR A 161 -14.13 -12.12 24.21
N VAL A 162 -15.08 -13.02 24.13
CA VAL A 162 -16.47 -12.77 23.72
C VAL A 162 -17.41 -13.06 24.89
N THR A 163 -18.24 -12.05 25.26
CA THR A 163 -19.10 -12.16 26.45
C THR A 163 -20.59 -12.07 26.14
N LYS A 164 -20.98 -11.64 24.93
CA LYS A 164 -22.38 -11.42 24.56
C LYS A 164 -22.81 -12.17 23.30
N ARG A 165 -23.92 -11.69 22.74
CA ARG A 165 -24.54 -12.30 21.57
C ARG A 165 -23.74 -12.05 20.29
N VAL A 166 -23.55 -13.13 19.52
CA VAL A 166 -23.07 -13.10 18.13
C VAL A 166 -24.13 -13.80 17.27
N GLY A 167 -24.78 -13.03 16.38
CA GLY A 167 -25.89 -13.54 15.54
C GLY A 167 -25.44 -14.45 14.40
N GLY A 168 -24.17 -14.41 14.01
CA GLY A 168 -23.57 -15.23 12.97
C GLY A 168 -22.52 -16.20 13.50
N ASN A 169 -21.52 -16.45 12.67
CA ASN A 169 -20.42 -17.35 12.97
C ASN A 169 -19.23 -16.59 13.58
N ILE A 170 -18.43 -17.29 14.35
CA ILE A 170 -17.10 -16.82 14.75
C ILE A 170 -16.05 -17.59 13.95
N LYS A 171 -15.21 -16.87 13.20
CA LYS A 171 -14.06 -17.43 12.48
C LYS A 171 -12.81 -16.62 12.80
N LEU A 172 -12.00 -17.12 13.72
CA LEU A 172 -10.85 -16.40 14.26
C LEU A 172 -9.57 -17.23 14.17
N GLU A 173 -8.45 -16.53 13.96
CA GLU A 173 -7.11 -17.02 14.26
C GLU A 173 -6.65 -16.30 15.52
N ALA A 174 -6.41 -17.01 16.62
CA ALA A 174 -6.09 -16.40 17.90
C ALA A 174 -5.19 -17.33 18.75
N ASP A 175 -4.22 -16.73 19.46
CA ASP A 175 -3.40 -17.51 20.39
C ASP A 175 -4.22 -17.93 21.62
N LYS A 176 -5.12 -17.05 22.06
CA LYS A 176 -6.02 -17.30 23.20
C LYS A 176 -7.44 -16.83 22.88
N LEU A 177 -8.39 -17.76 22.91
CA LEU A 177 -9.80 -17.48 22.71
C LEU A 177 -10.58 -17.84 23.97
N THR A 178 -11.36 -16.89 24.50
CA THR A 178 -12.24 -17.09 25.65
C THR A 178 -13.67 -16.80 25.24
N ILE A 179 -14.57 -17.76 25.41
CA ILE A 179 -16.01 -17.61 25.28
C ILE A 179 -16.59 -17.62 26.67
N ALA A 180 -17.07 -16.49 27.14
CA ALA A 180 -17.59 -16.34 28.50
C ALA A 180 -18.93 -17.09 28.69
N SER A 181 -19.27 -17.37 29.93
CA SER A 181 -20.51 -18.09 30.30
C SER A 181 -21.82 -17.42 29.84
N THR A 182 -21.74 -16.09 29.61
CA THR A 182 -22.90 -15.29 29.14
C THR A 182 -22.95 -15.14 27.60
N ALA A 183 -21.95 -15.66 26.89
CA ALA A 183 -21.90 -15.57 25.44
C ALA A 183 -22.97 -16.49 24.78
N ASN A 184 -23.60 -15.96 23.72
CA ASN A 184 -24.55 -16.68 22.90
C ASN A 184 -24.19 -16.52 21.41
N ILE A 185 -23.56 -17.54 20.84
CA ILE A 185 -23.17 -17.62 19.44
C ILE A 185 -24.22 -18.40 18.69
N GLN A 186 -24.95 -17.77 17.77
CA GLN A 186 -26.06 -18.46 17.05
C GLN A 186 -25.54 -19.40 15.94
N GLY A 187 -24.37 -19.08 15.37
CA GLY A 187 -23.72 -19.87 14.33
C GLY A 187 -22.65 -20.82 14.84
N ASN A 188 -21.68 -21.08 13.94
CA ASN A 188 -20.55 -21.96 14.21
C ASN A 188 -19.40 -21.20 14.87
N LEU A 189 -18.64 -21.86 15.72
CA LEU A 189 -17.36 -21.41 16.24
C LEU A 189 -16.24 -22.15 15.51
N THR A 190 -15.50 -21.47 14.65
CA THR A 190 -14.30 -22.02 13.99
C THR A 190 -13.10 -21.17 14.41
N TYR A 191 -12.11 -21.80 15.03
CA TYR A 191 -10.90 -21.07 15.43
C TYR A 191 -9.64 -21.84 15.06
N THR A 192 -8.58 -21.09 14.75
CA THR A 192 -7.24 -21.61 14.49
C THR A 192 -6.33 -21.15 15.62
N SER A 193 -5.78 -22.07 16.40
CA SER A 193 -4.96 -21.81 17.57
C SER A 193 -4.07 -23.00 17.89
N GLU A 194 -2.93 -22.78 18.54
CA GLU A 194 -2.16 -23.87 19.18
C GLU A 194 -2.84 -24.36 20.45
N ASN A 195 -3.64 -23.50 21.08
CA ASN A 195 -4.33 -23.78 22.34
C ASN A 195 -5.83 -24.03 22.13
N GLU A 196 -6.43 -24.84 22.98
CA GLU A 196 -7.88 -24.97 23.00
C GLU A 196 -8.54 -23.70 23.53
N ALA A 197 -9.71 -23.36 22.93
CA ALA A 197 -10.49 -22.23 23.39
C ALA A 197 -11.05 -22.48 24.78
N ASN A 198 -10.96 -21.47 25.65
CA ASN A 198 -11.59 -21.51 26.99
C ASN A 198 -13.09 -21.20 26.87
N ILE A 199 -13.91 -22.24 26.67
CA ILE A 199 -15.38 -22.12 26.62
C ILE A 199 -15.90 -22.31 28.04
N GLN A 200 -16.37 -21.23 28.66
CA GLN A 200 -16.82 -21.27 30.05
C GLN A 200 -18.18 -21.98 30.16
N PRO A 201 -18.46 -22.69 31.28
CA PRO A 201 -19.77 -23.32 31.53
C PRO A 201 -20.90 -22.28 31.46
N GLY A 202 -21.93 -22.56 30.67
CA GLY A 202 -23.05 -21.63 30.42
C GLY A 202 -23.02 -20.94 29.05
N ALA A 203 -21.89 -20.92 28.37
CA ALA A 203 -21.80 -20.43 27.00
C ALA A 203 -22.67 -21.24 26.04
N GLN A 204 -23.41 -20.56 25.18
CA GLN A 204 -24.27 -21.17 24.17
C GLN A 204 -23.68 -21.05 22.78
N ILE A 205 -23.51 -22.17 22.07
CA ILE A 205 -23.06 -22.23 20.69
C ILE A 205 -24.09 -23.04 19.92
N GLY A 206 -24.82 -22.34 19.02
CA GLY A 206 -25.93 -22.93 18.26
C GLY A 206 -25.47 -23.90 17.16
N GLY A 207 -24.27 -23.71 16.64
CA GLY A 207 -23.68 -24.53 15.61
C GLY A 207 -22.58 -25.47 16.10
N THR A 208 -21.67 -25.81 15.21
CA THR A 208 -20.53 -26.69 15.49
C THR A 208 -19.31 -25.91 15.96
N THR A 209 -18.57 -26.49 16.92
CA THR A 209 -17.24 -25.96 17.30
C THR A 209 -16.13 -26.72 16.54
N THR A 210 -15.30 -25.99 15.80
CA THR A 210 -14.21 -26.57 15.03
C THR A 210 -12.90 -25.93 15.45
N HIS A 211 -12.01 -26.69 16.06
CA HIS A 211 -10.64 -26.30 16.35
C HIS A 211 -9.73 -26.72 15.19
N LYS A 212 -8.94 -25.80 14.69
CA LYS A 212 -7.90 -26.04 13.67
C LYS A 212 -6.53 -25.70 14.27
N LEU A 213 -5.58 -26.58 14.10
CA LEU A 213 -4.20 -26.24 14.42
C LEU A 213 -3.62 -25.28 13.36
N PRO A 214 -2.82 -24.30 13.76
CA PRO A 214 -2.10 -23.47 12.80
C PRO A 214 -1.30 -24.37 11.86
N LYS A 215 -1.39 -24.10 10.58
CA LYS A 215 -0.51 -24.78 9.63
C LYS A 215 0.90 -24.33 9.94
N VAL A 216 1.73 -25.22 10.44
CA VAL A 216 3.18 -24.98 10.51
C VAL A 216 3.59 -24.66 9.07
N LYS A 217 3.91 -23.41 8.79
CA LYS A 217 4.62 -23.09 7.55
C LYS A 217 5.96 -23.78 7.67
N GLU A 218 6.07 -24.97 7.09
CA GLU A 218 7.41 -25.50 6.85
C GLU A 218 8.22 -24.37 6.21
N PRO A 219 9.43 -24.10 6.73
CA PRO A 219 10.28 -23.10 6.11
C PRO A 219 10.35 -23.46 4.63
N ALA A 220 9.74 -22.65 3.80
CA ALA A 220 9.68 -22.89 2.38
C ALA A 220 11.12 -23.10 1.91
N GLY A 221 11.45 -24.32 1.55
CA GLY A 221 12.79 -24.65 1.04
C GLY A 221 13.11 -23.68 -0.09
N PRO A 222 14.39 -23.41 -0.41
CA PRO A 222 14.80 -22.43 -1.42
C PRO A 222 14.11 -22.63 -2.79
N PHE A 223 13.49 -23.77 -2.98
CA PHE A 223 12.79 -24.17 -4.23
C PHE A 223 11.26 -24.24 -4.12
N ALA A 224 10.66 -23.94 -2.95
CA ALA A 224 9.22 -24.12 -2.72
C ALA A 224 8.32 -23.22 -3.60
N ASP A 225 8.88 -22.15 -4.18
CA ASP A 225 8.15 -21.24 -5.08
C ASP A 225 8.91 -21.05 -6.43
N ILE A 226 9.36 -22.14 -7.02
CA ILE A 226 10.03 -22.08 -8.34
C ILE A 226 9.08 -21.54 -9.39
N GLY A 227 7.80 -21.94 -9.36
CA GLY A 227 6.81 -21.50 -10.35
C GLY A 227 6.64 -19.97 -10.35
N GLY A 228 6.43 -19.38 -9.18
CA GLY A 228 6.31 -17.93 -9.03
C GLY A 228 7.59 -17.19 -9.43
N LYS A 229 8.76 -17.71 -9.05
CA LYS A 229 10.06 -17.11 -9.42
C LYS A 229 10.31 -17.18 -10.93
N VAL A 230 9.94 -18.27 -11.60
CA VAL A 230 10.05 -18.41 -13.06
C VAL A 230 9.11 -17.43 -13.76
N ILE A 231 7.86 -17.31 -13.31
CA ILE A 231 6.91 -16.35 -13.88
C ILE A 231 7.44 -14.91 -13.70
N ALA A 232 7.90 -14.55 -12.50
CA ALA A 232 8.48 -13.23 -12.24
C ALA A 232 9.72 -12.95 -13.11
N PHE A 233 10.58 -13.95 -13.32
CA PHE A 233 11.71 -13.87 -14.23
C PHE A 233 11.26 -13.59 -15.67
N LEU A 234 10.31 -14.38 -16.20
CA LEU A 234 9.80 -14.21 -17.56
C LEU A 234 9.12 -12.85 -17.76
N MET A 235 8.32 -12.40 -16.80
CA MET A 235 7.68 -11.08 -16.85
C MET A 235 8.71 -9.95 -16.87
N THR A 236 9.72 -10.01 -16.01
CA THR A 236 10.78 -8.98 -15.99
C THR A 236 11.62 -9.01 -17.26
N LEU A 237 11.92 -10.20 -17.79
CA LEU A 237 12.61 -10.36 -19.07
C LEU A 237 11.80 -9.76 -20.22
N LEU A 238 10.49 -10.01 -20.27
CA LEU A 238 9.59 -9.45 -21.27
C LEU A 238 9.61 -7.91 -21.24
N VAL A 239 9.49 -7.31 -20.06
CA VAL A 239 9.58 -5.85 -19.90
C VAL A 239 10.93 -5.31 -20.40
N GLY A 240 12.02 -6.00 -20.07
CA GLY A 240 13.36 -5.62 -20.52
C GLY A 240 13.51 -5.70 -22.04
N ILE A 241 12.96 -6.74 -22.69
CA ILE A 241 12.92 -6.87 -24.14
C ILE A 241 12.14 -5.72 -24.77
N VAL A 242 10.95 -5.42 -24.27
CA VAL A 242 10.13 -4.30 -24.75
C VAL A 242 10.91 -2.98 -24.67
N ILE A 243 11.61 -2.72 -23.57
CA ILE A 243 12.44 -1.51 -23.41
C ILE A 243 13.57 -1.47 -24.46
N ILE A 244 14.26 -2.60 -24.71
CA ILE A 244 15.31 -2.66 -25.73
C ILE A 244 14.75 -2.40 -27.11
N LEU A 245 13.54 -2.90 -27.44
CA LEU A 245 12.90 -2.71 -28.73
C LEU A 245 12.48 -1.26 -28.96
N ILE A 246 11.91 -0.61 -27.94
CA ILE A 246 11.42 0.78 -28.00
C ILE A 246 12.57 1.79 -27.91
N ALA A 247 13.55 1.56 -27.02
CA ALA A 247 14.59 2.54 -26.72
C ALA A 247 16.01 1.92 -26.66
N PRO A 248 16.49 1.26 -27.74
CA PRO A 248 17.77 0.53 -27.72
C PRO A 248 18.97 1.44 -27.40
N ARG A 249 18.95 2.69 -27.89
CA ARG A 249 20.00 3.68 -27.62
C ARG A 249 20.08 4.06 -26.14
N ARG A 250 18.92 4.16 -25.44
CA ARG A 250 18.87 4.45 -23.99
C ARG A 250 19.36 3.26 -23.18
N ALA A 251 18.97 2.05 -23.54
CA ALA A 251 19.42 0.85 -22.88
C ALA A 251 20.94 0.69 -22.96
N ALA A 252 21.53 0.90 -24.15
CA ALA A 252 22.99 0.89 -24.35
C ALA A 252 23.70 2.01 -23.57
N ALA A 253 23.11 3.23 -23.49
CA ALA A 253 23.67 4.35 -22.75
C ALA A 253 23.77 4.06 -21.25
N VAL A 254 22.78 3.38 -20.65
CA VAL A 254 22.81 2.99 -19.23
C VAL A 254 23.95 2.00 -18.97
N ALA A 255 24.12 0.98 -19.80
CA ALA A 255 25.21 0.01 -19.69
C ALA A 255 26.59 0.69 -19.83
N THR A 256 26.70 1.66 -20.74
CA THR A 256 27.93 2.44 -20.96
C THR A 256 28.26 3.35 -19.78
N SER A 257 27.24 4.00 -19.19
CA SER A 257 27.40 4.86 -18.01
C SER A 257 27.94 4.10 -16.80
N LEU A 258 27.43 2.89 -16.58
CA LEU A 258 27.90 1.99 -15.52
C LEU A 258 29.39 1.63 -15.69
N ARG A 259 29.81 1.37 -16.93
CA ARG A 259 31.18 1.00 -17.22
C ARG A 259 32.15 2.19 -17.05
N GLN A 260 31.74 3.37 -17.51
CA GLN A 260 32.63 4.55 -17.53
C GLN A 260 32.72 5.25 -16.17
N LYS A 261 31.65 5.27 -15.38
CA LYS A 261 31.54 6.03 -14.14
C LYS A 261 30.84 5.23 -13.03
N PRO A 262 31.36 4.05 -12.62
CA PRO A 262 30.68 3.19 -11.64
C PRO A 262 30.48 3.88 -10.29
N TRP A 263 31.50 4.51 -9.74
CA TRP A 263 31.44 5.19 -8.45
C TRP A 263 30.48 6.39 -8.44
N LEU A 264 30.39 7.09 -9.56
CA LEU A 264 29.45 8.21 -9.70
C LEU A 264 27.99 7.67 -9.80
N SER A 265 27.81 6.52 -10.46
CA SER A 265 26.52 5.82 -10.48
C SER A 265 26.10 5.38 -9.07
N LEU A 266 27.01 4.83 -8.29
CA LEU A 266 26.75 4.46 -6.90
C LEU A 266 26.30 5.67 -6.06
N GLY A 267 27.06 6.78 -6.16
CA GLY A 267 26.75 8.01 -5.41
C GLY A 267 25.38 8.59 -5.75
N TRP A 268 25.07 8.76 -7.06
CA TRP A 268 23.76 9.24 -7.48
C TRP A 268 22.63 8.28 -7.13
N GLY A 269 22.88 6.97 -7.22
CA GLY A 269 21.93 5.96 -6.80
C GLY A 269 21.60 6.04 -5.31
N ALA A 270 22.60 6.23 -4.46
CA ALA A 270 22.42 6.41 -3.02
C ALA A 270 21.62 7.68 -2.71
N ILE A 271 21.98 8.81 -3.34
CA ILE A 271 21.23 10.06 -3.15
C ILE A 271 19.76 9.87 -3.53
N ILE A 272 19.48 9.32 -4.71
CA ILE A 272 18.10 9.14 -5.18
C ILE A 272 17.36 8.15 -4.29
N LEU A 273 17.99 7.04 -3.88
CA LEU A 273 17.38 6.01 -3.07
C LEU A 273 16.90 6.54 -1.71
N PHE A 274 17.71 7.38 -1.06
CA PHE A 274 17.39 7.90 0.27
C PHE A 274 16.66 9.25 0.24
N ALA A 275 16.97 10.14 -0.71
CA ALA A 275 16.36 11.46 -0.76
C ALA A 275 14.90 11.41 -1.28
N THR A 276 14.57 10.49 -2.20
CA THR A 276 13.21 10.44 -2.78
C THR A 276 12.12 10.13 -1.74
N PRO A 277 12.25 9.13 -0.85
CA PRO A 277 11.25 8.89 0.19
C PRO A 277 11.12 10.09 1.14
N ILE A 278 12.22 10.72 1.51
CA ILE A 278 12.22 11.91 2.38
C ILE A 278 11.48 13.06 1.68
N ALA A 279 11.79 13.31 0.41
CA ALA A 279 11.10 14.33 -0.37
C ALA A 279 9.60 14.03 -0.51
N ALA A 280 9.21 12.77 -0.69
CA ALA A 280 7.81 12.37 -0.74
C ALA A 280 7.08 12.63 0.59
N ILE A 281 7.70 12.32 1.72
CA ILE A 281 7.14 12.63 3.06
C ILE A 281 6.93 14.13 3.21
N ILE A 282 7.90 14.95 2.81
CA ILE A 282 7.78 16.41 2.87
C ILE A 282 6.63 16.91 1.97
N THR A 283 6.46 16.33 0.77
CA THR A 283 5.37 16.74 -0.12
C THR A 283 3.99 16.37 0.43
N PHE A 284 3.88 15.30 1.21
CA PHE A 284 2.61 14.90 1.83
C PHE A 284 2.11 15.84 2.93
N ILE A 285 2.95 16.76 3.43
CA ILE A 285 2.53 17.79 4.39
C ILE A 285 1.50 18.75 3.76
N THR A 286 1.47 18.88 2.44
CA THR A 286 0.55 19.79 1.76
C THR A 286 -0.49 19.02 0.94
N VAL A 287 -1.73 19.50 0.91
CA VAL A 287 -2.84 18.87 0.15
C VAL A 287 -2.49 18.73 -1.34
N VAL A 288 -1.89 19.77 -1.94
CA VAL A 288 -1.42 19.74 -3.34
C VAL A 288 -0.22 18.81 -3.51
N GLY A 289 0.59 18.64 -2.47
CA GLY A 289 1.76 17.77 -2.49
C GLY A 289 1.42 16.28 -2.47
N VAL A 290 0.25 15.88 -1.96
CA VAL A 290 -0.16 14.46 -1.92
C VAL A 290 -0.18 13.82 -3.31
N PRO A 291 -0.87 14.35 -4.33
CA PRO A 291 -0.82 13.79 -5.68
C PRO A 291 0.59 13.77 -6.26
N VAL A 292 1.37 14.83 -6.03
CA VAL A 292 2.75 14.94 -6.52
C VAL A 292 3.66 13.90 -5.86
N GLY A 293 3.53 13.72 -4.56
CA GLY A 293 4.26 12.71 -3.78
C GLY A 293 3.92 11.29 -4.22
N LEU A 294 2.65 10.98 -4.46
CA LEU A 294 2.20 9.68 -4.97
C LEU A 294 2.76 9.38 -6.37
N ILE A 295 2.73 10.36 -7.29
CA ILE A 295 3.34 10.23 -8.60
C ILE A 295 4.85 10.02 -8.47
N GLY A 296 5.51 10.79 -7.61
CA GLY A 296 6.94 10.67 -7.33
C GLY A 296 7.33 9.29 -6.80
N LEU A 297 6.58 8.76 -5.83
CA LEU A 297 6.77 7.40 -5.29
C LEU A 297 6.50 6.31 -6.33
N THR A 298 5.49 6.48 -7.18
CA THR A 298 5.21 5.55 -8.27
C THR A 298 6.38 5.49 -9.26
N LEU A 299 6.87 6.66 -9.72
CA LEU A 299 8.04 6.74 -10.60
C LEU A 299 9.30 6.18 -9.95
N TYR A 300 9.46 6.39 -8.65
CA TYR A 300 10.55 5.83 -7.87
C TYR A 300 10.48 4.30 -7.80
N GLY A 301 9.32 3.72 -7.54
CA GLY A 301 9.10 2.27 -7.58
C GLY A 301 9.41 1.67 -8.96
N ILE A 302 8.99 2.35 -10.03
CA ILE A 302 9.32 1.97 -11.41
C ILE A 302 10.84 2.02 -11.63
N ALA A 303 11.53 3.05 -11.15
CA ALA A 303 12.99 3.18 -11.27
C ALA A 303 13.74 2.07 -10.53
N ILE A 304 13.29 1.69 -9.32
CA ILE A 304 13.81 0.54 -8.57
C ILE A 304 13.63 -0.76 -9.38
N TYR A 305 12.47 -0.97 -9.96
CA TYR A 305 12.21 -2.16 -10.78
C TYR A 305 13.11 -2.18 -12.02
N LEU A 306 13.20 -1.08 -12.75
CA LEU A 306 14.01 -0.95 -13.96
C LEU A 306 15.51 -1.07 -13.69
N SER A 307 15.97 -0.74 -12.48
CA SER A 307 17.38 -0.87 -12.09
C SER A 307 17.88 -2.30 -12.23
N GLN A 308 17.04 -3.29 -11.94
CA GLN A 308 17.40 -4.70 -12.06
C GLN A 308 17.58 -5.11 -13.53
N ILE A 309 16.75 -4.58 -14.43
CA ILE A 309 16.86 -4.80 -15.88
C ILE A 309 18.16 -4.15 -16.40
N ALA A 310 18.46 -2.93 -15.94
CA ALA A 310 19.65 -2.19 -16.32
C ALA A 310 20.95 -2.93 -15.94
N ILE A 311 21.01 -3.46 -14.72
CA ILE A 311 22.17 -4.22 -14.24
C ILE A 311 22.25 -5.59 -14.92
N GLY A 312 21.13 -6.27 -15.13
CA GLY A 312 21.09 -7.52 -15.91
C GLY A 312 21.64 -7.32 -17.31
N LEU A 313 21.18 -6.28 -18.01
CA LEU A 313 21.72 -5.91 -19.33
C LEU A 313 23.23 -5.60 -19.28
N PHE A 314 23.69 -4.85 -18.27
CA PHE A 314 25.10 -4.54 -18.12
C PHE A 314 25.97 -5.77 -17.93
N ILE A 315 25.61 -6.69 -17.03
CA ILE A 315 26.34 -7.92 -16.76
C ILE A 315 26.40 -8.78 -18.03
N GLY A 316 25.27 -9.00 -18.67
CA GLY A 316 25.23 -9.83 -19.89
C GLY A 316 25.98 -9.17 -21.05
N TYR A 317 25.85 -7.87 -21.24
CA TYR A 317 26.60 -7.15 -22.27
C TYR A 317 28.10 -7.18 -22.02
N TRP A 318 28.54 -7.06 -20.78
CA TRP A 318 29.95 -7.17 -20.40
C TRP A 318 30.51 -8.57 -20.75
N ILE A 319 29.76 -9.63 -20.51
CA ILE A 319 30.13 -11.01 -20.82
C ILE A 319 30.16 -11.21 -22.35
N ILE A 320 29.10 -10.87 -23.06
CA ILE A 320 28.98 -11.14 -24.51
C ILE A 320 30.01 -10.34 -25.31
N ARG A 321 30.30 -9.11 -24.91
CA ARG A 321 31.30 -8.27 -25.59
C ARG A 321 32.72 -8.86 -25.55
N SER A 322 33.00 -9.75 -24.61
CA SER A 322 34.26 -10.50 -24.58
C SER A 322 34.35 -11.50 -25.72
N PHE A 323 33.22 -11.90 -26.31
CA PHE A 323 33.16 -12.93 -27.38
C PHE A 323 32.66 -12.39 -28.72
N SER A 324 31.97 -11.24 -28.77
CA SER A 324 31.40 -10.70 -30.00
C SER A 324 31.47 -9.18 -30.05
N LYS A 325 31.85 -8.60 -31.20
CA LYS A 325 31.92 -7.16 -31.45
C LYS A 325 30.67 -6.59 -32.12
N VAL A 326 29.62 -7.40 -32.35
CA VAL A 326 28.42 -7.00 -33.10
C VAL A 326 27.40 -6.37 -32.16
N GLU A 327 27.03 -5.13 -32.42
CA GLU A 327 25.97 -4.38 -31.68
C GLU A 327 24.63 -4.50 -32.41
N SER A 328 24.03 -5.69 -32.45
CA SER A 328 22.67 -5.90 -32.96
C SER A 328 21.64 -5.92 -31.81
N ARG A 329 20.35 -5.64 -32.14
CA ARG A 329 19.26 -5.75 -31.17
C ARG A 329 19.15 -7.14 -30.57
N GLY A 330 19.43 -8.19 -31.35
CA GLY A 330 19.44 -9.57 -30.89
C GLY A 330 20.52 -9.83 -29.84
N VAL A 331 21.70 -9.25 -30.00
CA VAL A 331 22.81 -9.34 -29.04
C VAL A 331 22.43 -8.66 -27.70
N LEU A 332 21.72 -7.53 -27.74
CA LEU A 332 21.24 -6.85 -26.52
C LEU A 332 20.18 -7.67 -25.80
N VAL A 333 19.27 -8.32 -26.52
CA VAL A 333 18.27 -9.22 -25.93
C VAL A 333 18.93 -10.45 -25.30
N GLY A 334 19.88 -11.07 -26.01
CA GLY A 334 20.66 -12.18 -25.48
C GLY A 334 21.48 -11.80 -24.24
N ALA A 335 22.08 -10.60 -24.27
CA ALA A 335 22.79 -10.05 -23.11
C ALA A 335 21.87 -9.84 -21.91
N LEU A 336 20.68 -9.27 -22.12
CA LEU A 336 19.69 -9.11 -21.06
C LEU A 336 19.30 -10.47 -20.45
N ALA A 337 18.96 -11.45 -21.30
CA ALA A 337 18.55 -12.78 -20.84
C ALA A 337 19.66 -13.45 -20.01
N LEU A 338 20.89 -13.43 -20.51
CA LEU A 338 22.04 -14.02 -19.81
C LEU A 338 22.32 -13.33 -18.48
N GLY A 339 22.44 -12.00 -18.49
CA GLY A 339 22.78 -11.25 -17.27
C GLY A 339 21.68 -11.29 -16.23
N PHE A 340 20.42 -11.25 -16.66
CA PHE A 340 19.28 -11.38 -15.75
C PHE A 340 19.15 -12.79 -15.16
N ALA A 341 19.46 -13.85 -15.94
CA ALA A 341 19.54 -15.21 -15.44
C ALA A 341 20.62 -15.35 -14.35
N ILE A 342 21.81 -14.81 -14.59
CA ILE A 342 22.89 -14.81 -13.59
C ILE A 342 22.48 -14.10 -12.32
N LEU A 343 21.89 -12.90 -12.43
CA LEU A 343 21.40 -12.15 -11.26
C LEU A 343 20.35 -12.92 -10.48
N THR A 344 19.42 -13.59 -11.18
CA THR A 344 18.37 -14.38 -10.54
C THR A 344 18.95 -15.59 -9.81
N LEU A 345 19.90 -16.28 -10.41
CA LEU A 345 20.58 -17.40 -9.77
C LEU A 345 21.39 -16.98 -8.54
N LEU A 346 22.11 -15.84 -8.61
CA LEU A 346 22.85 -15.32 -7.47
C LEU A 346 21.93 -14.92 -6.30
N LYS A 347 20.73 -14.42 -6.59
CA LYS A 347 19.72 -14.09 -5.56
C LYS A 347 19.14 -15.31 -4.84
N LEU A 348 19.27 -16.51 -5.40
CA LEU A 348 18.83 -17.75 -4.73
C LEU A 348 19.76 -18.15 -3.58
N ILE A 349 20.98 -17.60 -3.53
CA ILE A 349 21.92 -17.91 -2.45
C ILE A 349 21.45 -17.21 -1.18
N PRO A 350 21.20 -17.93 -0.08
CA PRO A 350 20.83 -17.35 1.21
C PRO A 350 21.83 -16.27 1.65
N TYR A 351 21.33 -15.20 2.28
CA TYR A 351 22.09 -14.04 2.77
C TYR A 351 22.70 -13.12 1.70
N ILE A 352 22.95 -13.59 0.46
CA ILE A 352 23.49 -12.76 -0.65
C ILE A 352 22.38 -11.98 -1.35
N GLY A 353 21.15 -12.45 -1.33
CA GLY A 353 20.04 -11.88 -2.07
C GLY A 353 19.78 -10.41 -1.75
N PHE A 354 19.76 -10.02 -0.47
CA PHE A 354 19.51 -8.63 -0.06
C PHE A 354 20.67 -7.67 -0.40
N PRO A 355 21.94 -7.94 -0.04
CA PRO A 355 23.06 -7.11 -0.46
C PRO A 355 23.16 -6.97 -1.99
N LEU A 356 22.93 -8.04 -2.73
CA LEU A 356 22.93 -8.02 -4.18
C LEU A 356 21.79 -7.19 -4.74
N TRP A 357 20.59 -7.29 -4.17
CA TRP A 357 19.46 -6.45 -4.53
C TRP A 357 19.77 -4.97 -4.28
N LEU A 358 20.29 -4.63 -3.12
CA LEU A 358 20.65 -3.25 -2.77
C LEU A 358 21.70 -2.68 -3.73
N THR A 359 22.75 -3.43 -4.02
CA THR A 359 23.78 -3.00 -4.97
C THR A 359 23.22 -2.83 -6.38
N THR A 360 22.37 -3.73 -6.86
CA THR A 360 21.71 -3.58 -8.18
C THR A 360 20.83 -2.36 -8.24
N VAL A 361 20.12 -2.02 -7.17
CA VAL A 361 19.27 -0.82 -7.11
C VAL A 361 20.13 0.44 -7.13
N LEU A 362 21.15 0.52 -6.28
CA LEU A 362 22.05 1.69 -6.22
C LEU A 362 22.73 1.97 -7.54
N PHE A 363 23.39 0.98 -8.12
CA PHE A 363 24.08 1.16 -9.40
C PHE A 363 23.11 1.42 -10.56
N GLY A 364 21.98 0.73 -10.58
CA GLY A 364 21.01 0.82 -11.68
C GLY A 364 20.29 2.17 -11.72
N ILE A 365 19.77 2.68 -10.59
CA ILE A 365 19.15 4.01 -10.51
C ILE A 365 20.15 5.09 -10.89
N GLY A 366 21.38 5.03 -10.34
CA GLY A 366 22.41 6.02 -10.63
C GLY A 366 22.86 6.01 -12.09
N ALA A 367 22.97 4.83 -12.70
CA ALA A 367 23.31 4.74 -14.14
C ALA A 367 22.20 5.32 -15.03
N MET A 368 20.93 5.07 -14.69
CA MET A 368 19.80 5.67 -15.40
C MET A 368 19.83 7.20 -15.30
N ALA A 369 20.07 7.75 -14.11
CA ALA A 369 20.18 9.20 -13.89
C ALA A 369 21.31 9.83 -14.70
N LEU A 370 22.49 9.19 -14.76
CA LEU A 370 23.64 9.67 -15.52
C LEU A 370 23.42 9.54 -17.04
N SER A 371 22.72 8.52 -17.50
CA SER A 371 22.44 8.29 -18.93
C SER A 371 21.62 9.43 -19.55
N VAL A 372 20.73 10.05 -18.78
CA VAL A 372 19.94 11.21 -19.23
C VAL A 372 20.84 12.41 -19.55
N LYS A 373 21.87 12.67 -18.75
CA LYS A 373 22.85 13.75 -19.01
C LYS A 373 23.68 13.50 -20.27
N THR A 374 24.12 12.25 -20.46
CA THR A 374 24.99 11.89 -21.60
C THR A 374 24.26 12.03 -22.95
N LEU A 375 22.96 11.75 -22.98
CA LEU A 375 22.15 11.91 -24.20
C LEU A 375 21.90 13.39 -24.55
N ARG A 376 21.76 14.28 -23.55
CA ARG A 376 21.58 15.71 -23.80
C ARG A 376 22.82 16.36 -24.40
N VAL A 377 24.02 15.96 -23.98
CA VAL A 377 25.29 16.51 -24.50
C VAL A 377 25.52 16.09 -25.95
N LYS A 378 25.15 14.86 -26.37
CA LYS A 378 25.30 14.42 -27.77
C LYS A 378 24.33 15.12 -28.75
N VAL A 379 23.19 15.60 -28.28
CA VAL A 379 22.22 16.32 -29.13
C VAL A 379 22.67 17.78 -29.39
N GLN A 380 23.55 18.34 -28.56
CA GLN A 380 24.04 19.71 -28.67
C GLN A 380 25.35 19.87 -29.49
N GLN A 381 26.00 18.77 -29.89
CA GLN A 381 27.12 18.83 -30.82
C GLN A 381 26.60 18.51 -32.24
N PRO A 382 26.51 19.50 -33.16
CA PRO A 382 26.26 19.20 -34.56
C PRO A 382 27.47 18.42 -35.12
N GLU A 383 27.15 17.40 -35.94
CA GLU A 383 28.13 16.64 -36.69
C GLU A 383 29.00 17.63 -37.47
N PRO A 384 30.35 17.53 -37.46
CA PRO A 384 31.19 18.35 -38.30
C PRO A 384 30.84 18.06 -39.76
N ALA A 385 30.51 19.10 -40.50
CA ALA A 385 30.26 19.06 -41.95
C ALA A 385 31.45 18.36 -42.60
N SER A 386 31.16 17.24 -43.28
CA SER A 386 32.15 16.56 -44.13
C SER A 386 32.52 17.49 -45.29
N SER A 387 33.72 18.00 -45.25
CA SER A 387 34.39 18.60 -46.41
C SER A 387 34.81 17.57 -47.42
#